data_b30229cb12fc16341e81585791983101
#
_entry.id   b30229cb12fc16341e81585791983101
#
_cell.length_a   1.000
_cell.length_b   1.000
_cell.length_c   1.000
_cell.angle_alpha   90.00
_cell.angle_beta   90.00
_cell.angle_gamma   90.00
#
_symmetry.space_group_name_H-M   'P 1'
#
loop_
_entity.id
_entity.type
_entity.pdbx_description
1 polymer ?
#
loop_
_entity_poly.entity_id
_entity_poly.type
_entity_poly.pdbx_seq_one_letter_code
_entity_poly.pdbx_strand_id
1 'polypeptide(L)'
;MAGVARAIVSPLSIIDKGLGKAVLQVVAVVAPFIPGGAPIAAIAALALATLYKPKTPKPEQTERAIKVAVPPRVSAYGRVKLFGAYCLFQTSTKGVAVDVWAFHDGRIDGIERYYLSDKQVTINASGFVIEGADGAYGDGDTIQIGTRLGLDSETAFSEVIAAVPEVWTTDHRGDGIVTGCMVSKPVKAKNYNKVYPQGGPDATPLGLVVRAQCVFDWRDTSQSVDDPLTWRWSENNALHVVHYYLIRAGKDWQTHFLPTLSYWTAFADDCDVAMPLKNGGTEARYRSCVSHKHTDTHKAVIGNLLACCDGFVAPRSDGALMAFSGRYVPPTVSVGPDIIVDYSWDEGVVDEDAINEVAITYLSDQHDYTAVDATAWQDVEAIDAAGEIKSTSLDNQVPSHAQARRLAKRLLSKTMALHRGSVTTSRRGRIVRGQRFINLHIEEAGAVFYSGPAEITRLTRNLSTGGVTFTWIAADPNIDEWNPATEEGNPAPVGDVVATEPLSTPTIISATAQYSAVGQTPEGDEPVDPSPGQTATGARILIAASGPDRADVTWFARWRVGTSGSWNEREYADADPGPGVSFLTEFVPLATNINVQVSYSVGDGRLSAWSASKVVNTTNA
;
A
#
# COMPACT_ATOMS: atom_id res chain seq x y z
N MET A 1 -16.15 10.15 43.40
CA MET A 1 -16.19 10.43 41.94
C MET A 1 -15.35 9.46 41.10
N ALA A 2 -14.16 9.10 41.51
CA ALA A 2 -13.35 8.09 40.78
C ALA A 2 -14.00 6.67 40.71
N GLY A 3 -14.83 6.28 41.67
CA GLY A 3 -15.53 5.01 41.67
C GLY A 3 -16.69 4.92 40.67
N VAL A 4 -17.37 6.03 40.40
CA VAL A 4 -18.48 6.10 39.44
C VAL A 4 -17.93 6.09 37.99
N ALA A 5 -16.81 6.79 37.76
CA ALA A 5 -16.15 6.76 36.46
C ALA A 5 -15.64 5.36 36.10
N ARG A 6 -15.11 4.60 37.07
CA ARG A 6 -14.65 3.22 36.91
C ARG A 6 -15.81 2.23 36.67
N ALA A 7 -16.97 2.48 37.27
CA ALA A 7 -18.18 1.67 37.11
C ALA A 7 -18.84 1.88 35.72
N ILE A 8 -18.68 3.05 35.09
CA ILE A 8 -19.22 3.35 33.74
C ILE A 8 -18.29 2.83 32.64
N VAL A 9 -16.98 2.85 32.85
CA VAL A 9 -15.99 2.47 31.80
C VAL A 9 -15.67 0.97 31.81
N SER A 10 -15.71 0.30 32.99
CA SER A 10 -15.38 -1.13 33.13
C SER A 10 -16.32 -2.09 32.37
N PRO A 11 -17.66 -1.91 32.35
CA PRO A 11 -18.54 -2.78 31.58
C PRO A 11 -18.54 -2.49 30.08
N LEU A 12 -18.12 -1.29 29.64
CA LEU A 12 -18.12 -0.91 28.23
C LEU A 12 -16.98 -1.55 27.42
N SER A 13 -15.94 -2.06 28.07
CA SER A 13 -14.86 -2.82 27.42
C SER A 13 -15.26 -4.22 26.98
N ILE A 14 -16.41 -4.73 27.44
CA ILE A 14 -16.94 -6.08 27.16
C ILE A 14 -18.04 -6.02 26.09
N ILE A 15 -18.56 -4.82 25.77
CA ILE A 15 -19.62 -4.63 24.77
C ILE A 15 -18.98 -4.45 23.40
N ASP A 16 -19.62 -5.04 22.38
CA ASP A 16 -19.26 -4.89 20.98
C ASP A 16 -18.84 -3.43 20.67
N LYS A 17 -17.68 -3.25 20.02
CA LYS A 17 -17.05 -1.93 19.78
C LYS A 17 -18.01 -0.90 19.18
N GLY A 18 -19.00 -1.34 18.40
CA GLY A 18 -20.03 -0.48 17.81
C GLY A 18 -21.01 0.08 18.84
N LEU A 19 -21.50 -0.74 19.74
CA LEU A 19 -22.47 -0.36 20.77
C LEU A 19 -21.81 0.53 21.83
N GLY A 20 -20.57 0.23 22.24
CA GLY A 20 -19.81 1.05 23.18
C GLY A 20 -19.56 2.47 22.68
N LYS A 21 -19.24 2.62 21.38
CA LYS A 21 -19.10 3.93 20.74
C LYS A 21 -20.40 4.73 20.74
N ALA A 22 -21.52 4.12 20.39
CA ALA A 22 -22.83 4.78 20.35
C ALA A 22 -23.23 5.26 21.75
N VAL A 23 -23.03 4.46 22.80
CA VAL A 23 -23.32 4.84 24.20
C VAL A 23 -22.44 6.02 24.64
N LEU A 24 -21.15 6.00 24.35
CA LEU A 24 -20.25 7.11 24.70
C LEU A 24 -20.60 8.40 23.96
N GLN A 25 -21.01 8.33 22.69
CA GLN A 25 -21.47 9.49 21.92
C GLN A 25 -22.73 10.10 22.53
N VAL A 26 -23.71 9.27 22.91
CA VAL A 26 -24.93 9.76 23.58
C VAL A 26 -24.60 10.40 24.93
N VAL A 27 -23.72 9.79 25.73
CA VAL A 27 -23.30 10.36 27.02
C VAL A 27 -22.56 11.67 26.85
N ALA A 28 -21.67 11.79 25.85
CA ALA A 28 -20.92 13.02 25.58
C ALA A 28 -21.86 14.18 25.18
N VAL A 29 -22.93 13.88 24.43
CA VAL A 29 -23.90 14.90 23.97
C VAL A 29 -24.93 15.27 25.05
N VAL A 30 -25.40 14.31 25.82
CA VAL A 30 -26.53 14.52 26.76
C VAL A 30 -26.06 14.97 28.15
N ALA A 31 -24.89 14.50 28.62
CA ALA A 31 -24.41 14.80 29.96
C ALA A 31 -24.21 16.30 30.25
N PRO A 32 -23.81 17.18 29.32
CA PRO A 32 -23.70 18.61 29.59
C PRO A 32 -25.01 19.29 29.99
N PHE A 33 -26.15 18.72 29.59
CA PHE A 33 -27.49 19.26 29.91
C PHE A 33 -28.06 18.79 31.25
N ILE A 34 -27.31 17.95 31.98
CA ILE A 34 -27.68 17.45 33.32
C ILE A 34 -26.89 18.21 34.38
N PRO A 35 -27.51 18.73 35.43
CA PRO A 35 -26.78 19.40 36.53
C PRO A 35 -25.67 18.50 37.09
N GLY A 36 -24.41 18.97 37.04
CA GLY A 36 -23.23 18.19 37.46
C GLY A 36 -22.72 17.19 36.41
N GLY A 37 -23.26 17.16 35.21
CA GLY A 37 -22.87 16.21 34.14
C GLY A 37 -21.63 16.61 33.32
N ALA A 38 -21.15 17.85 33.40
CA ALA A 38 -20.00 18.34 32.64
C ALA A 38 -18.71 17.47 32.80
N PRO A 39 -18.31 17.02 34.01
CA PRO A 39 -17.17 16.12 34.14
C PRO A 39 -17.40 14.72 33.49
N ILE A 40 -18.65 14.26 33.44
CA ILE A 40 -19.01 12.97 32.81
C ILE A 40 -18.93 13.11 31.27
N ALA A 41 -19.36 14.23 30.72
CA ALA A 41 -19.23 14.55 29.31
C ALA A 41 -17.77 14.62 28.87
N ALA A 42 -16.92 15.29 29.66
CA ALA A 42 -15.48 15.38 29.40
C ALA A 42 -14.80 13.99 29.41
N ILE A 43 -15.15 13.13 30.38
CA ILE A 43 -14.63 11.75 30.44
C ILE A 43 -15.13 10.91 29.24
N ALA A 44 -16.40 11.06 28.83
CA ALA A 44 -16.94 10.35 27.67
C ALA A 44 -16.30 10.84 26.37
N ALA A 45 -16.07 12.13 26.21
CA ALA A 45 -15.37 12.70 25.06
C ALA A 45 -13.91 12.23 24.99
N LEU A 46 -13.20 12.22 26.14
CA LEU A 46 -11.83 11.70 26.23
C LEU A 46 -11.79 10.20 25.90
N ALA A 47 -12.73 9.41 26.40
CA ALA A 47 -12.84 7.98 26.06
C ALA A 47 -13.13 7.75 24.58
N LEU A 48 -13.99 8.56 23.94
CA LEU A 48 -14.21 8.53 22.51
C LEU A 48 -12.92 8.85 21.72
N ALA A 49 -12.20 9.88 22.11
CA ALA A 49 -10.96 10.29 21.45
C ALA A 49 -9.83 9.27 21.60
N THR A 50 -9.75 8.57 22.74
CA THR A 50 -8.67 7.61 23.02
C THR A 50 -8.98 6.18 22.58
N LEU A 51 -10.23 5.71 22.78
CA LEU A 51 -10.62 4.32 22.50
C LEU A 51 -11.17 4.14 21.08
N TYR A 52 -11.78 5.17 20.53
CA TYR A 52 -12.42 5.15 19.21
C TYR A 52 -11.85 6.25 18.30
N LYS A 53 -10.51 6.29 18.17
CA LYS A 53 -9.89 7.16 17.16
C LYS A 53 -10.56 6.84 15.81
N PRO A 54 -11.13 7.83 15.10
CA PRO A 54 -11.58 7.59 13.74
C PRO A 54 -10.37 7.09 12.97
N LYS A 55 -10.47 5.92 12.37
CA LYS A 55 -9.50 5.51 11.37
C LYS A 55 -9.64 6.54 10.26
N THR A 56 -8.65 7.37 10.06
CA THR A 56 -8.52 8.16 8.83
C THR A 56 -8.71 7.18 7.67
N PRO A 57 -9.62 7.44 6.73
CA PRO A 57 -9.71 6.62 5.53
C PRO A 57 -8.35 6.71 4.87
N LYS A 58 -7.57 5.63 4.99
CA LYS A 58 -6.35 5.48 4.20
C LYS A 58 -6.79 5.52 2.74
N PRO A 59 -6.04 6.20 1.85
CA PRO A 59 -6.31 6.09 0.43
C PRO A 59 -6.46 4.61 0.11
N GLU A 60 -7.61 4.21 -0.43
CA GLU A 60 -7.83 2.83 -0.84
C GLU A 60 -6.87 2.54 -2.00
N GLN A 61 -5.65 2.17 -1.68
CA GLN A 61 -4.86 1.40 -2.61
C GLN A 61 -5.57 0.07 -2.75
N THR A 62 -5.72 -0.38 -3.97
CA THR A 62 -6.32 -1.67 -4.28
C THR A 62 -5.35 -2.76 -3.79
N GLU A 63 -5.36 -3.02 -2.48
CA GLU A 63 -4.48 -4.01 -1.83
C GLU A 63 -4.92 -5.45 -2.12
N ARG A 64 -6.04 -5.64 -2.85
CA ARG A 64 -6.59 -6.95 -3.18
C ARG A 64 -7.07 -7.00 -4.62
N ALA A 65 -6.86 -8.13 -5.25
CA ALA A 65 -7.44 -8.40 -6.57
C ALA A 65 -8.97 -8.36 -6.53
N ILE A 66 -9.57 -7.67 -7.49
CA ILE A 66 -11.01 -7.39 -7.51
C ILE A 66 -11.74 -8.49 -8.30
N LYS A 67 -12.64 -9.24 -7.63
CA LYS A 67 -13.54 -10.21 -8.26
C LYS A 67 -14.93 -9.57 -8.41
N VAL A 68 -15.15 -8.80 -9.47
CA VAL A 68 -16.45 -8.19 -9.83
C VAL A 68 -16.75 -8.43 -11.29
N ALA A 69 -18.03 -8.49 -11.65
CA ALA A 69 -18.46 -8.81 -13.03
C ALA A 69 -17.96 -7.79 -14.06
N VAL A 70 -17.88 -6.51 -13.70
CA VAL A 70 -17.36 -5.43 -14.56
C VAL A 70 -16.48 -4.53 -13.70
N PRO A 71 -15.18 -4.84 -13.58
CA PRO A 71 -14.25 -4.02 -12.82
C PRO A 71 -13.99 -2.68 -13.52
N PRO A 72 -13.82 -1.58 -12.77
CA PRO A 72 -13.38 -0.32 -13.35
C PRO A 72 -11.97 -0.46 -13.92
N ARG A 73 -11.70 0.16 -15.05
CA ARG A 73 -10.32 0.31 -15.55
C ARG A 73 -9.55 1.22 -14.61
N VAL A 74 -8.26 0.94 -14.48
CA VAL A 74 -7.33 1.69 -13.62
C VAL A 74 -6.20 2.25 -14.49
N SER A 75 -5.81 3.49 -14.22
CA SER A 75 -4.58 4.08 -14.74
C SER A 75 -3.77 4.68 -13.60
N ALA A 76 -2.47 4.77 -13.78
CA ALA A 76 -1.56 5.24 -12.74
C ALA A 76 -0.39 6.05 -13.33
N TYR A 77 0.20 6.89 -12.51
CA TYR A 77 1.34 7.74 -12.84
C TYR A 77 2.48 7.52 -11.84
N GLY A 78 3.70 7.68 -12.30
CA GLY A 78 4.90 7.47 -11.50
C GLY A 78 5.19 6.02 -11.20
N ARG A 79 5.75 5.72 -10.03
CA ARG A 79 5.93 4.35 -9.52
C ARG A 79 4.80 4.00 -8.57
N VAL A 80 4.16 2.87 -8.81
CA VAL A 80 3.03 2.42 -7.99
C VAL A 80 3.02 0.91 -7.87
N LYS A 81 2.49 0.40 -6.75
CA LYS A 81 2.13 -1.01 -6.60
C LYS A 81 0.68 -1.19 -7.01
N LEU A 82 0.43 -2.10 -7.95
CA LEU A 82 -0.89 -2.39 -8.49
C LEU A 82 -1.28 -3.83 -8.22
N PHE A 83 -2.55 -4.03 -7.87
CA PHE A 83 -3.22 -5.33 -7.89
C PHE A 83 -4.29 -5.31 -8.97
N GLY A 84 -4.37 -6.40 -9.76
CA GLY A 84 -5.23 -6.46 -10.92
C GLY A 84 -6.67 -6.85 -10.60
N ALA A 85 -7.56 -6.57 -11.55
CA ALA A 85 -8.89 -7.12 -11.58
C ALA A 85 -8.89 -8.46 -12.30
N TYR A 86 -9.57 -9.48 -11.77
CA TYR A 86 -9.64 -10.81 -12.38
C TYR A 86 -10.32 -10.78 -13.75
N CYS A 87 -9.63 -11.32 -14.76
CA CYS A 87 -10.17 -11.63 -16.07
C CYS A 87 -10.51 -13.13 -16.18
N LEU A 88 -9.71 -13.97 -15.53
CA LEU A 88 -9.92 -15.42 -15.45
C LEU A 88 -9.46 -15.92 -14.08
N PHE A 89 -10.21 -16.86 -13.53
CA PHE A 89 -9.78 -17.74 -12.43
C PHE A 89 -10.39 -19.12 -12.69
N GLN A 90 -9.54 -20.11 -12.95
CA GLN A 90 -9.96 -21.43 -13.38
C GLN A 90 -8.98 -22.49 -12.91
N THR A 91 -9.46 -23.71 -12.78
CA THR A 91 -8.61 -24.87 -12.51
C THR A 91 -8.76 -25.88 -13.62
N SER A 92 -7.64 -26.34 -14.19
CA SER A 92 -7.62 -27.35 -15.22
C SER A 92 -8.03 -28.74 -14.66
N THR A 93 -8.37 -29.67 -15.55
CA THR A 93 -8.68 -31.06 -15.17
C THR A 93 -7.50 -31.80 -14.52
N LYS A 94 -6.28 -31.26 -14.65
CA LYS A 94 -5.06 -31.78 -14.02
C LYS A 94 -4.73 -31.09 -12.68
N GLY A 95 -5.64 -30.25 -12.17
CA GLY A 95 -5.45 -29.53 -10.91
C GLY A 95 -4.50 -28.33 -11.00
N VAL A 96 -4.19 -27.84 -12.19
CA VAL A 96 -3.40 -26.61 -12.40
C VAL A 96 -4.35 -25.42 -12.21
N ALA A 97 -4.09 -24.55 -11.26
CA ALA A 97 -4.83 -23.30 -11.09
C ALA A 97 -4.27 -22.22 -12.03
N VAL A 98 -5.16 -21.45 -12.64
CA VAL A 98 -4.83 -20.41 -13.62
C VAL A 98 -5.60 -19.15 -13.27
N ASP A 99 -4.86 -18.08 -13.03
CA ASP A 99 -5.40 -16.76 -12.75
C ASP A 99 -4.86 -15.77 -13.79
N VAL A 100 -5.73 -14.88 -14.29
CA VAL A 100 -5.35 -13.78 -15.17
C VAL A 100 -5.98 -12.49 -14.66
N TRP A 101 -5.18 -11.43 -14.62
CA TRP A 101 -5.61 -10.10 -14.14
C TRP A 101 -5.32 -9.02 -15.16
N ALA A 102 -6.15 -7.98 -15.16
CA ALA A 102 -5.89 -6.68 -15.79
C ALA A 102 -5.47 -5.68 -14.73
N PHE A 103 -4.33 -5.01 -14.93
CA PHE A 103 -3.71 -4.10 -13.94
C PHE A 103 -3.85 -2.63 -14.32
N HIS A 104 -3.67 -2.27 -15.60
CA HIS A 104 -3.57 -0.88 -16.00
C HIS A 104 -4.11 -0.71 -17.43
N ASP A 105 -4.83 0.39 -17.65
CA ASP A 105 -5.35 0.78 -18.97
C ASP A 105 -4.30 1.66 -19.68
N GLY A 106 -3.81 1.20 -20.80
CA GLY A 106 -2.72 1.82 -21.55
C GLY A 106 -1.34 1.23 -21.22
N ARG A 107 -0.37 1.59 -22.07
CA ARG A 107 1.01 1.11 -22.00
C ARG A 107 1.73 1.66 -20.76
N ILE A 108 2.42 0.77 -20.04
CA ILE A 108 3.40 1.13 -19.02
C ILE A 108 4.83 1.04 -19.56
N ASP A 109 5.79 1.69 -18.87
CA ASP A 109 7.20 1.64 -19.24
C ASP A 109 7.84 0.30 -18.85
N GLY A 110 7.51 -0.24 -17.67
CA GLY A 110 8.06 -1.52 -17.24
C GLY A 110 7.59 -1.97 -15.86
N ILE A 111 7.92 -3.21 -15.52
CA ILE A 111 7.66 -3.83 -14.24
C ILE A 111 8.99 -3.93 -13.49
N GLU A 112 9.05 -3.43 -12.28
CA GLU A 112 10.27 -3.40 -11.46
C GLU A 112 10.31 -4.54 -10.44
N ARG A 113 9.15 -4.87 -9.82
CA ARG A 113 9.06 -5.91 -8.78
C ARG A 113 7.77 -6.70 -8.91
N TYR A 114 7.85 -7.98 -8.56
CA TYR A 114 6.72 -8.91 -8.51
C TYR A 114 6.43 -9.26 -7.06
N TYR A 115 5.15 -9.36 -6.72
CA TYR A 115 4.68 -9.74 -5.39
C TYR A 115 3.64 -10.84 -5.51
N LEU A 116 3.71 -11.80 -4.61
CA LEU A 116 2.63 -12.74 -4.36
C LEU A 116 2.08 -12.43 -2.97
N SER A 117 0.85 -11.92 -2.93
CA SER A 117 0.30 -11.25 -1.74
C SER A 117 1.22 -10.08 -1.32
N ASP A 118 1.76 -10.10 -0.10
CA ASP A 118 2.64 -9.04 0.41
C ASP A 118 4.12 -9.36 0.30
N LYS A 119 4.50 -10.54 -0.25
CA LYS A 119 5.90 -10.96 -0.34
C LYS A 119 6.46 -10.71 -1.73
N GLN A 120 7.57 -10.00 -1.80
CA GLN A 120 8.32 -9.85 -3.03
C GLN A 120 8.88 -11.20 -3.48
N VAL A 121 8.80 -11.49 -4.78
CA VAL A 121 9.31 -12.70 -5.40
C VAL A 121 10.21 -12.38 -6.58
N THR A 122 11.17 -13.27 -6.84
CA THR A 122 12.04 -13.22 -8.02
C THR A 122 11.62 -14.30 -9.00
N ILE A 123 11.58 -13.97 -10.29
CA ILE A 123 11.24 -14.92 -11.35
C ILE A 123 12.44 -15.16 -12.26
N ASN A 124 12.52 -16.38 -12.84
CA ASN A 124 13.53 -16.70 -13.85
C ASN A 124 13.09 -16.27 -15.26
N ALA A 125 13.95 -16.46 -16.25
CA ALA A 125 13.68 -16.09 -17.64
C ALA A 125 12.43 -16.81 -18.26
N SER A 126 12.00 -17.92 -17.68
CA SER A 126 10.78 -18.64 -18.08
C SER A 126 9.55 -18.24 -17.26
N GLY A 127 9.66 -17.23 -16.40
CA GLY A 127 8.59 -16.73 -15.55
C GLY A 127 8.35 -17.53 -14.27
N PHE A 128 9.12 -18.59 -13.97
CA PHE A 128 8.93 -19.33 -12.72
C PHE A 128 9.52 -18.60 -11.53
N VAL A 129 8.77 -18.63 -10.42
CA VAL A 129 9.23 -18.12 -9.14
C VAL A 129 10.38 -18.98 -8.63
N ILE A 130 11.56 -18.39 -8.49
CA ILE A 130 12.79 -19.06 -8.04
C ILE A 130 13.15 -18.76 -6.60
N GLU A 131 12.69 -17.63 -6.09
CA GLU A 131 12.98 -17.17 -4.74
C GLU A 131 11.80 -16.37 -4.22
N GLY A 132 11.24 -16.81 -3.12
CA GLY A 132 10.34 -16.07 -2.26
C GLY A 132 10.93 -16.04 -0.87
N ALA A 133 10.50 -15.11 -0.03
CA ALA A 133 10.95 -15.06 1.36
C ALA A 133 10.71 -16.44 2.03
N ASP A 134 11.74 -16.98 2.68
CA ASP A 134 11.71 -18.26 3.41
C ASP A 134 11.35 -19.50 2.55
N GLY A 135 11.61 -19.43 1.24
CA GLY A 135 11.28 -20.50 0.30
C GLY A 135 9.78 -20.68 0.05
N ALA A 136 8.97 -19.66 0.35
CA ALA A 136 7.58 -19.60 -0.06
C ALA A 136 7.46 -19.61 -1.59
N TYR A 137 6.27 -19.98 -2.09
CA TYR A 137 5.89 -19.94 -3.51
C TYR A 137 6.68 -20.86 -4.44
N GLY A 138 7.50 -21.79 -3.92
CA GLY A 138 8.20 -22.81 -4.68
C GLY A 138 9.66 -22.49 -4.99
N ASP A 139 10.28 -23.33 -5.80
CA ASP A 139 11.71 -23.39 -6.05
C ASP A 139 12.08 -23.43 -7.54
N GLY A 140 11.28 -22.81 -8.38
CA GLY A 140 11.58 -22.62 -9.80
C GLY A 140 10.76 -23.46 -10.77
N ASP A 141 9.77 -24.23 -10.31
CA ASP A 141 8.94 -25.06 -11.18
C ASP A 141 7.44 -25.09 -10.85
N THR A 142 7.02 -24.46 -9.74
CA THR A 142 5.65 -24.57 -9.23
C THR A 142 4.74 -23.46 -9.69
N ILE A 143 5.12 -22.20 -9.53
CA ILE A 143 4.35 -21.02 -9.91
C ILE A 143 5.05 -20.32 -11.05
N GLN A 144 4.32 -20.12 -12.16
CA GLN A 144 4.79 -19.38 -13.30
C GLN A 144 3.99 -18.09 -13.47
N ILE A 145 4.67 -16.97 -13.64
CA ILE A 145 4.11 -15.63 -13.81
C ILE A 145 4.44 -15.15 -15.23
N GLY A 146 3.43 -14.73 -15.97
CA GLY A 146 3.56 -14.05 -17.26
C GLY A 146 2.98 -12.65 -17.17
N THR A 147 3.56 -11.69 -17.89
CA THR A 147 3.05 -10.31 -17.93
C THR A 147 3.09 -9.71 -19.33
N ARG A 148 2.23 -8.71 -19.58
CA ARG A 148 2.18 -7.89 -20.78
C ARG A 148 2.15 -6.43 -20.39
N LEU A 149 2.80 -5.58 -21.17
CA LEU A 149 3.00 -4.15 -20.84
C LEU A 149 1.90 -3.23 -21.37
N GLY A 150 0.86 -3.79 -22.01
CA GLY A 150 -0.25 -3.01 -22.57
C GLY A 150 0.10 -2.32 -23.88
N LEU A 151 0.87 -2.97 -24.72
CA LEU A 151 1.13 -2.51 -26.09
C LEU A 151 -0.16 -2.54 -26.92
N ASP A 152 -0.22 -1.77 -28.00
CA ASP A 152 -1.37 -1.73 -28.93
C ASP A 152 -1.67 -3.10 -29.56
N SER A 153 -0.65 -3.97 -29.64
CA SER A 153 -0.78 -5.36 -30.03
C SER A 153 0.05 -6.23 -29.11
N GLU A 154 -0.63 -7.06 -28.34
CA GLU A 154 -0.04 -8.01 -27.41
C GLU A 154 -0.19 -9.46 -27.90
N THR A 155 0.44 -10.39 -27.21
CA THR A 155 0.30 -11.83 -27.46
C THR A 155 -0.40 -12.50 -26.28
N ALA A 156 -1.29 -13.45 -26.59
CA ALA A 156 -1.94 -14.25 -25.54
C ALA A 156 -0.89 -15.04 -24.73
N PHE A 157 -1.21 -15.33 -23.46
CA PHE A 157 -0.35 -16.11 -22.59
C PHE A 157 -0.34 -17.59 -23.03
N SER A 158 0.78 -18.05 -23.58
CA SER A 158 0.96 -19.44 -24.05
C SER A 158 0.81 -20.46 -22.92
N GLU A 159 1.27 -20.11 -21.73
CA GLU A 159 1.18 -20.92 -20.50
C GLU A 159 -0.27 -21.10 -20.04
N VAL A 160 -1.12 -20.08 -20.18
CA VAL A 160 -2.55 -20.15 -19.90
C VAL A 160 -3.27 -21.02 -20.93
N ILE A 161 -2.97 -20.81 -22.24
CA ILE A 161 -3.51 -21.64 -23.34
C ILE A 161 -3.15 -23.11 -23.11
N ALA A 162 -1.90 -23.41 -22.72
CA ALA A 162 -1.47 -24.79 -22.48
C ALA A 162 -2.20 -25.44 -21.28
N ALA A 163 -2.59 -24.67 -20.27
CA ALA A 163 -3.28 -25.18 -19.08
C ALA A 163 -4.80 -25.33 -19.29
N VAL A 164 -5.45 -24.38 -19.97
CA VAL A 164 -6.91 -24.29 -20.13
C VAL A 164 -7.31 -23.87 -21.58
N PRO A 165 -6.96 -24.68 -22.61
CA PRO A 165 -7.15 -24.31 -24.02
C PRO A 165 -8.62 -24.13 -24.42
N GLU A 166 -9.55 -24.72 -23.68
CA GLU A 166 -10.99 -24.63 -23.91
C GLU A 166 -11.58 -23.26 -23.51
N VAL A 167 -10.88 -22.53 -22.66
CA VAL A 167 -11.35 -21.25 -22.08
C VAL A 167 -10.51 -20.09 -22.58
N TRP A 168 -9.19 -20.27 -22.76
CA TRP A 168 -8.26 -19.23 -23.16
C TRP A 168 -7.58 -19.59 -24.49
N THR A 169 -7.68 -18.70 -25.47
CA THR A 169 -7.19 -18.90 -26.83
C THR A 169 -6.23 -17.79 -27.26
N THR A 170 -5.68 -17.89 -28.46
CA THR A 170 -4.82 -16.86 -29.06
C THR A 170 -5.51 -15.51 -29.24
N ASP A 171 -6.83 -15.46 -29.17
CA ASP A 171 -7.61 -14.22 -29.31
C ASP A 171 -7.64 -13.39 -28.00
N HIS A 172 -7.31 -14.01 -26.86
CA HIS A 172 -7.28 -13.35 -25.55
C HIS A 172 -5.93 -12.65 -25.34
N ARG A 173 -5.64 -11.59 -26.09
CA ARG A 173 -4.34 -10.92 -26.11
C ARG A 173 -4.20 -9.81 -25.07
N GLY A 174 -5.28 -9.07 -24.79
CA GLY A 174 -5.26 -7.94 -23.87
C GLY A 174 -4.60 -6.69 -24.46
N ASP A 175 -4.79 -6.44 -25.77
CA ASP A 175 -4.24 -5.27 -26.46
C ASP A 175 -4.59 -3.96 -25.74
N GLY A 176 -3.60 -3.09 -25.51
CA GLY A 176 -3.76 -1.82 -24.81
C GLY A 176 -3.97 -1.94 -23.30
N ILE A 177 -3.92 -3.14 -22.71
CA ILE A 177 -4.13 -3.37 -21.28
C ILE A 177 -2.93 -4.11 -20.69
N VAL A 178 -2.40 -3.60 -19.59
CA VAL A 178 -1.39 -4.33 -18.81
C VAL A 178 -2.05 -5.54 -18.16
N THR A 179 -1.61 -6.72 -18.54
CA THR A 179 -2.14 -7.97 -18.00
C THR A 179 -1.05 -8.80 -17.35
N GLY A 180 -1.45 -9.65 -16.41
CA GLY A 180 -0.58 -10.63 -15.80
C GLY A 180 -1.32 -11.93 -15.58
N CYS A 181 -0.61 -13.04 -15.70
CA CYS A 181 -1.14 -14.36 -15.38
C CYS A 181 -0.28 -15.08 -14.35
N MET A 182 -0.90 -15.99 -13.63
CA MET A 182 -0.23 -16.93 -12.73
C MET A 182 -0.75 -18.32 -13.03
N VAL A 183 0.17 -19.23 -13.33
CA VAL A 183 -0.12 -20.65 -13.54
C VAL A 183 0.53 -21.43 -12.41
N SER A 184 -0.31 -22.05 -11.58
CA SER A 184 0.08 -22.73 -10.34
C SER A 184 -0.12 -24.22 -10.47
N LYS A 185 0.98 -24.99 -10.46
CA LYS A 185 0.94 -26.45 -10.55
C LYS A 185 0.49 -27.08 -9.23
N PRO A 186 -0.15 -28.26 -9.25
CA PRO A 186 -0.50 -28.97 -8.04
C PRO A 186 0.73 -29.33 -7.21
N VAL A 187 0.63 -29.15 -5.90
CA VAL A 187 1.70 -29.41 -4.93
C VAL A 187 1.29 -30.54 -4.02
N LYS A 188 2.25 -31.36 -3.58
CA LYS A 188 1.99 -32.40 -2.58
C LYS A 188 1.54 -31.76 -1.25
N ALA A 189 0.58 -32.39 -0.57
CA ALA A 189 0.00 -31.86 0.68
C ALA A 189 1.05 -31.37 1.69
N LYS A 190 2.14 -32.12 1.88
CA LYS A 190 3.23 -31.76 2.78
C LYS A 190 3.98 -30.47 2.44
N ASN A 191 3.91 -30.01 1.19
CA ASN A 191 4.58 -28.79 0.73
C ASN A 191 3.57 -27.65 0.51
N TYR A 192 2.27 -27.93 0.69
CA TYR A 192 1.23 -26.98 0.31
C TYR A 192 1.34 -25.67 1.07
N ASN A 193 1.45 -25.72 2.39
CA ASN A 193 1.56 -24.51 3.22
C ASN A 193 2.89 -23.75 3.03
N LYS A 194 3.95 -24.45 2.59
CA LYS A 194 5.21 -23.80 2.21
C LYS A 194 5.07 -23.02 0.92
N VAL A 195 4.44 -23.62 -0.11
CA VAL A 195 4.26 -23.00 -1.42
C VAL A 195 3.18 -21.92 -1.38
N TYR A 196 2.10 -22.17 -0.62
CA TYR A 196 0.96 -21.25 -0.48
C TYR A 196 0.73 -20.87 0.99
N PRO A 197 1.56 -20.02 1.58
CA PRO A 197 1.45 -19.66 2.99
C PRO A 197 0.16 -18.88 3.32
N GLN A 198 -0.55 -18.38 2.32
CA GLN A 198 -1.82 -17.67 2.46
C GLN A 198 -3.06 -18.56 2.26
N GLY A 199 -2.87 -19.89 2.08
CA GLY A 199 -3.98 -20.86 2.00
C GLY A 199 -4.36 -21.33 0.59
N GLY A 200 -3.67 -20.89 -0.46
CA GLY A 200 -3.89 -21.40 -1.82
C GLY A 200 -3.61 -20.38 -2.93
N PRO A 201 -3.68 -20.81 -4.20
CA PRO A 201 -3.48 -19.91 -5.34
C PRO A 201 -4.50 -18.75 -5.35
N ASP A 202 -5.76 -19.02 -5.03
CA ASP A 202 -6.86 -18.03 -5.00
C ASP A 202 -6.71 -16.99 -3.88
N ALA A 203 -5.94 -17.31 -2.84
CA ALA A 203 -5.58 -16.41 -1.75
C ALA A 203 -4.23 -15.71 -1.99
N THR A 204 -3.59 -15.93 -3.15
CA THR A 204 -2.25 -15.43 -3.49
C THR A 204 -2.32 -14.48 -4.70
N PRO A 205 -2.87 -13.26 -4.55
CA PRO A 205 -2.98 -12.31 -5.64
C PRO A 205 -1.61 -11.84 -6.12
N LEU A 206 -1.47 -11.68 -7.44
CA LEU A 206 -0.30 -11.08 -8.06
C LEU A 206 -0.33 -9.57 -7.87
N GLY A 207 0.73 -9.01 -7.30
CA GLY A 207 1.01 -7.59 -7.20
C GLY A 207 2.21 -7.20 -8.06
N LEU A 208 2.16 -6.02 -8.66
CA LEU A 208 3.22 -5.50 -9.51
C LEU A 208 3.63 -4.10 -9.07
N VAL A 209 4.92 -3.86 -8.82
CA VAL A 209 5.46 -2.50 -8.78
C VAL A 209 5.90 -2.13 -10.17
N VAL A 210 5.33 -1.07 -10.70
CA VAL A 210 5.49 -0.66 -12.10
C VAL A 210 5.97 0.78 -12.22
N ARG A 211 6.78 1.04 -13.25
CA ARG A 211 6.88 2.37 -13.86
C ARG A 211 5.68 2.52 -14.78
N ALA A 212 4.68 3.28 -14.28
CA ALA A 212 3.35 3.30 -14.87
C ALA A 212 3.30 4.05 -16.22
N GLN A 213 2.34 4.92 -16.41
CA GLN A 213 2.03 5.56 -17.68
C GLN A 213 3.22 6.29 -18.31
N CYS A 214 3.50 6.01 -19.59
CA CYS A 214 4.36 6.86 -20.42
C CYS A 214 3.61 8.16 -20.75
N VAL A 215 4.28 9.28 -20.65
CA VAL A 215 3.68 10.62 -20.77
C VAL A 215 4.44 11.49 -21.78
N PHE A 216 3.75 12.44 -22.38
CA PHE A 216 4.34 13.41 -23.30
C PHE A 216 5.11 14.49 -22.56
N ASP A 217 6.37 14.67 -22.91
CA ASP A 217 7.17 15.83 -22.49
C ASP A 217 7.44 16.74 -23.70
N TRP A 218 6.76 17.86 -23.76
CA TRP A 218 6.88 18.84 -24.84
C TRP A 218 8.23 19.55 -24.89
N ARG A 219 9.05 19.41 -23.86
CA ARG A 219 10.43 19.95 -23.79
C ARG A 219 11.42 19.02 -24.51
N ASP A 220 11.08 17.75 -24.67
CA ASP A 220 11.85 16.76 -25.42
C ASP A 220 11.42 16.75 -26.91
N THR A 221 12.24 17.33 -27.75
CA THR A 221 11.97 17.44 -29.19
C THR A 221 11.92 16.10 -29.93
N SER A 222 12.33 15.00 -29.30
CA SER A 222 12.20 13.65 -29.84
C SER A 222 10.80 13.05 -29.66
N GLN A 223 9.92 13.70 -28.90
CA GLN A 223 8.56 13.28 -28.64
C GLN A 223 7.54 14.08 -29.46
N SER A 224 6.45 13.45 -29.80
CA SER A 224 5.31 14.07 -30.47
C SER A 224 4.03 13.83 -29.70
N VAL A 225 3.19 14.88 -29.56
CA VAL A 225 1.88 14.75 -28.91
C VAL A 225 0.95 13.80 -29.68
N ASP A 226 1.10 13.73 -31.00
CA ASP A 226 0.28 12.91 -31.89
C ASP A 226 0.79 11.47 -32.04
N ASP A 227 1.96 11.14 -31.46
CA ASP A 227 2.55 9.81 -31.48
C ASP A 227 2.88 9.31 -30.07
N PRO A 228 1.94 8.61 -29.41
CA PRO A 228 2.14 8.07 -28.07
C PRO A 228 3.31 7.06 -27.96
N LEU A 229 3.79 6.49 -29.06
CA LEU A 229 4.93 5.57 -29.04
C LEU A 229 6.24 6.31 -28.72
N THR A 230 6.29 7.62 -28.94
CA THR A 230 7.45 8.46 -28.60
C THR A 230 7.49 8.88 -27.15
N TRP A 231 6.36 8.74 -26.42
CA TRP A 231 6.24 9.14 -25.02
C TRP A 231 7.09 8.27 -24.11
N ARG A 232 7.58 8.86 -23.03
CA ARG A 232 8.46 8.19 -22.09
C ARG A 232 7.91 8.27 -20.68
N TRP A 233 8.34 7.36 -19.84
CA TRP A 233 8.03 7.39 -18.43
C TRP A 233 8.73 8.57 -17.74
N SER A 234 8.02 9.22 -16.82
CA SER A 234 8.53 10.30 -15.97
C SER A 234 7.80 10.27 -14.63
N GLU A 235 8.43 10.81 -13.58
CA GLU A 235 7.80 11.09 -12.28
C GLU A 235 7.35 12.55 -12.15
N ASN A 236 7.62 13.38 -13.15
CA ASN A 236 7.29 14.80 -13.15
C ASN A 236 5.78 15.03 -13.10
N ASN A 237 5.33 15.68 -12.03
CA ASN A 237 3.89 15.88 -11.77
C ASN A 237 3.19 16.70 -12.86
N ALA A 238 3.87 17.72 -13.44
CA ALA A 238 3.27 18.54 -14.50
C ALA A 238 2.94 17.74 -15.75
N LEU A 239 3.79 16.77 -16.11
CA LEU A 239 3.57 15.89 -17.26
C LEU A 239 2.38 14.97 -17.01
N HIS A 240 2.21 14.49 -15.77
CA HIS A 240 1.06 13.67 -15.39
C HIS A 240 -0.26 14.46 -15.50
N VAL A 241 -0.27 15.72 -15.05
CA VAL A 241 -1.44 16.61 -15.17
C VAL A 241 -1.80 16.83 -16.65
N VAL A 242 -0.82 17.12 -17.50
CA VAL A 242 -1.05 17.32 -18.94
C VAL A 242 -1.58 16.04 -19.59
N HIS A 243 -0.95 14.89 -19.31
CA HIS A 243 -1.40 13.61 -19.86
C HIS A 243 -2.86 13.31 -19.47
N TYR A 244 -3.23 13.53 -18.20
CA TYR A 244 -4.61 13.31 -17.75
C TYR A 244 -5.61 14.20 -18.49
N TYR A 245 -5.27 15.47 -18.68
CA TYR A 245 -6.12 16.39 -19.45
C TYR A 245 -6.28 15.96 -20.91
N LEU A 246 -5.18 15.57 -21.56
CA LEU A 246 -5.19 15.14 -22.97
C LEU A 246 -6.01 13.87 -23.17
N ILE A 247 -5.71 12.84 -22.40
CA ILE A 247 -6.24 11.48 -22.66
C ILE A 247 -7.59 11.25 -21.97
N ARG A 248 -7.77 11.78 -20.75
CA ARG A 248 -8.95 11.49 -19.95
C ARG A 248 -10.00 12.61 -19.94
N ALA A 249 -9.56 13.85 -19.85
CA ALA A 249 -10.47 14.99 -19.81
C ALA A 249 -10.76 15.59 -21.21
N GLY A 250 -10.26 14.98 -22.28
CA GLY A 250 -10.56 15.33 -23.67
C GLY A 250 -10.10 16.73 -24.06
N LYS A 251 -8.98 17.22 -23.51
CA LYS A 251 -8.41 18.50 -23.85
C LYS A 251 -7.46 18.36 -25.04
N ASP A 252 -7.55 19.28 -25.96
CA ASP A 252 -6.74 19.35 -27.16
C ASP A 252 -5.45 20.14 -26.91
N TRP A 253 -4.31 19.66 -27.41
CA TRP A 253 -3.01 20.30 -27.20
C TRP A 253 -2.94 21.71 -27.79
N GLN A 254 -3.38 21.87 -29.03
CA GLN A 254 -3.28 23.13 -29.78
C GLN A 254 -4.12 24.24 -29.17
N THR A 255 -5.30 23.89 -28.66
CA THR A 255 -6.27 24.86 -28.12
C THR A 255 -6.02 25.17 -26.64
N HIS A 256 -5.70 24.15 -25.86
CA HIS A 256 -5.72 24.29 -24.39
C HIS A 256 -4.33 24.49 -23.78
N PHE A 257 -3.24 24.02 -24.42
CA PHE A 257 -1.89 24.04 -23.83
C PHE A 257 -0.93 24.93 -24.60
N LEU A 258 -0.87 24.82 -25.92
CA LEU A 258 0.08 25.56 -26.73
C LEU A 258 -0.01 27.09 -26.54
N PRO A 259 -1.19 27.73 -26.43
CA PRO A 259 -1.29 29.15 -26.22
C PRO A 259 -0.78 29.65 -24.86
N THR A 260 -0.55 28.73 -23.92
CA THR A 260 -0.08 28.98 -22.55
C THR A 260 1.14 28.13 -22.21
N LEU A 261 1.88 27.69 -23.21
CA LEU A 261 2.99 26.75 -23.08
C LEU A 261 4.04 27.20 -22.06
N SER A 262 4.30 28.50 -21.97
CA SER A 262 5.27 29.04 -21.01
C SER A 262 4.91 28.73 -19.54
N TYR A 263 3.62 28.70 -19.19
CA TYR A 263 3.17 28.33 -17.85
C TYR A 263 3.40 26.85 -17.58
N TRP A 264 3.11 25.99 -18.56
CA TRP A 264 3.32 24.55 -18.46
C TRP A 264 4.79 24.18 -18.40
N THR A 265 5.64 24.88 -19.18
CA THR A 265 7.09 24.67 -19.14
C THR A 265 7.65 25.10 -17.80
N ALA A 266 7.28 26.27 -17.28
CA ALA A 266 7.69 26.70 -15.95
C ALA A 266 7.23 25.73 -14.85
N PHE A 267 6.01 25.19 -14.96
CA PHE A 267 5.52 24.19 -14.02
C PHE A 267 6.34 22.90 -14.07
N ALA A 268 6.64 22.40 -15.27
CA ALA A 268 7.43 21.18 -15.44
C ALA A 268 8.88 21.38 -14.95
N ASP A 269 9.48 22.53 -15.24
CA ASP A 269 10.82 22.88 -14.76
C ASP A 269 10.88 23.01 -13.23
N ASP A 270 9.85 23.60 -12.61
CA ASP A 270 9.72 23.67 -11.16
C ASP A 270 9.62 22.28 -10.51
N CYS A 271 8.94 21.34 -11.18
CA CYS A 271 8.87 19.96 -10.70
C CYS A 271 10.24 19.27 -10.69
N ASP A 272 11.07 19.54 -11.68
CA ASP A 272 12.40 18.91 -11.86
C ASP A 272 13.51 19.56 -11.01
N VAL A 273 13.26 20.68 -10.34
CA VAL A 273 14.26 21.31 -9.47
C VAL A 273 14.77 20.31 -8.43
N ALA A 274 16.10 20.15 -8.38
CA ALA A 274 16.75 19.27 -7.41
C ALA A 274 16.66 19.83 -5.98
N MET A 275 16.01 19.11 -5.08
CA MET A 275 15.89 19.43 -3.65
C MET A 275 16.88 18.61 -2.84
N PRO A 276 17.67 19.22 -1.94
CA PRO A 276 18.61 18.48 -1.12
C PRO A 276 17.91 17.61 -0.08
N LEU A 277 18.51 16.46 0.23
CA LEU A 277 18.08 15.50 1.24
C LEU A 277 19.09 15.43 2.39
N LYS A 278 18.62 15.02 3.56
CA LYS A 278 19.43 14.85 4.78
C LYS A 278 20.59 13.87 4.61
N ASN A 279 20.43 12.87 3.76
CA ASN A 279 21.49 11.91 3.44
C ASN A 279 22.57 12.42 2.47
N GLY A 280 22.49 13.68 2.04
CA GLY A 280 23.41 14.31 1.09
C GLY A 280 23.06 14.09 -0.39
N GLY A 281 21.98 13.35 -0.69
CA GLY A 281 21.44 13.21 -2.04
C GLY A 281 20.51 14.36 -2.43
N THR A 282 19.87 14.20 -3.58
CA THR A 282 18.83 15.12 -4.07
C THR A 282 17.66 14.34 -4.65
N GLU A 283 16.47 14.94 -4.63
CA GLU A 283 15.28 14.46 -5.34
C GLU A 283 14.61 15.57 -6.14
N ALA A 284 13.81 15.23 -7.13
CA ALA A 284 13.01 16.22 -7.85
C ALA A 284 11.95 16.83 -6.90
N ARG A 285 11.68 18.14 -7.06
CA ARG A 285 10.82 18.90 -6.13
C ARG A 285 9.41 18.32 -6.01
N TYR A 286 8.77 18.00 -7.15
CA TYR A 286 7.39 17.53 -7.18
C TYR A 286 7.23 16.31 -8.09
N ARG A 287 7.13 15.17 -7.45
CA ARG A 287 6.82 13.88 -8.07
C ARG A 287 5.43 13.42 -7.63
N SER A 288 4.80 12.56 -8.41
CA SER A 288 3.52 11.96 -8.04
C SER A 288 3.46 10.47 -8.37
N CYS A 289 2.76 9.73 -7.52
CA CYS A 289 2.49 8.29 -7.60
C CYS A 289 0.99 8.07 -7.52
N VAL A 290 0.23 8.65 -8.46
CA VAL A 290 -1.24 8.70 -8.42
C VAL A 290 -1.83 7.57 -9.22
N SER A 291 -2.61 6.70 -8.59
CA SER A 291 -3.49 5.74 -9.26
C SER A 291 -4.95 6.21 -9.18
N HIS A 292 -5.72 5.93 -10.22
CA HIS A 292 -7.13 6.32 -10.27
C HIS A 292 -7.96 5.32 -11.08
N LYS A 293 -9.22 5.17 -10.71
CA LYS A 293 -10.22 4.42 -11.47
C LYS A 293 -10.84 5.32 -12.54
N HIS A 294 -11.19 4.76 -13.69
CA HIS A 294 -11.87 5.54 -14.75
C HIS A 294 -13.29 5.98 -14.36
N THR A 295 -13.80 5.48 -13.26
CA THR A 295 -15.07 5.92 -12.65
C THR A 295 -14.94 7.15 -11.76
N ASP A 296 -13.69 7.53 -11.40
CA ASP A 296 -13.45 8.70 -10.58
C ASP A 296 -13.76 9.98 -11.35
N THR A 297 -14.22 11.01 -10.64
CA THR A 297 -14.50 12.29 -11.29
C THR A 297 -13.21 12.98 -11.70
N HIS A 298 -13.21 13.68 -12.85
CA HIS A 298 -12.06 14.46 -13.30
C HIS A 298 -11.57 15.45 -12.23
N LYS A 299 -12.49 16.05 -11.47
CA LYS A 299 -12.15 16.96 -10.37
C LYS A 299 -11.34 16.29 -9.28
N ALA A 300 -11.71 15.06 -8.89
CA ALA A 300 -10.99 14.31 -7.85
C ALA A 300 -9.59 13.94 -8.31
N VAL A 301 -9.44 13.38 -9.52
CA VAL A 301 -8.12 12.95 -10.03
C VAL A 301 -7.19 14.13 -10.26
N ILE A 302 -7.67 15.20 -10.88
CA ILE A 302 -6.88 16.43 -11.08
C ILE A 302 -6.53 17.05 -9.72
N GLY A 303 -7.46 17.06 -8.78
CA GLY A 303 -7.21 17.52 -7.41
C GLY A 303 -6.08 16.74 -6.74
N ASN A 304 -6.08 15.42 -6.83
CA ASN A 304 -5.02 14.56 -6.28
C ASN A 304 -3.65 14.83 -6.94
N LEU A 305 -3.62 14.95 -8.28
CA LEU A 305 -2.39 15.29 -9.00
C LEU A 305 -1.85 16.68 -8.58
N LEU A 306 -2.71 17.69 -8.49
CA LEU A 306 -2.31 19.05 -8.09
C LEU A 306 -1.92 19.14 -6.62
N ALA A 307 -2.50 18.31 -5.73
CA ALA A 307 -2.12 18.22 -4.32
C ALA A 307 -0.67 17.74 -4.15
N CYS A 308 -0.14 16.93 -5.06
CA CYS A 308 1.26 16.48 -5.02
C CYS A 308 2.29 17.61 -5.21
N CYS A 309 1.85 18.79 -5.65
CA CYS A 309 2.73 19.95 -5.92
C CYS A 309 2.19 21.27 -5.38
N ASP A 310 1.12 21.25 -4.56
CA ASP A 310 0.39 22.45 -4.14
C ASP A 310 0.03 23.37 -5.33
N GLY A 311 -0.29 22.75 -6.48
CA GLY A 311 -0.52 23.45 -7.73
C GLY A 311 -1.99 23.75 -7.98
N PHE A 312 -2.25 24.56 -9.00
CA PHE A 312 -3.59 24.76 -9.54
C PHE A 312 -3.57 25.05 -11.03
N VAL A 313 -4.71 24.81 -11.67
CA VAL A 313 -4.95 25.10 -13.09
C VAL A 313 -6.11 26.08 -13.21
N ALA A 314 -5.92 27.13 -13.99
CA ALA A 314 -6.91 28.15 -14.24
C ALA A 314 -7.18 28.31 -15.75
N PRO A 315 -8.48 28.40 -16.16
CA PRO A 315 -8.81 28.65 -17.56
C PRO A 315 -8.58 30.13 -17.92
N ARG A 316 -7.98 30.38 -19.08
CA ARG A 316 -7.91 31.69 -19.72
C ARG A 316 -9.22 31.95 -20.49
N SER A 317 -9.46 33.20 -20.86
CA SER A 317 -10.73 33.60 -21.51
C SER A 317 -10.96 32.98 -22.90
N ASP A 318 -9.93 32.51 -23.55
CA ASP A 318 -9.96 31.80 -24.85
C ASP A 318 -10.08 30.26 -24.69
N GLY A 319 -10.18 29.77 -23.46
CA GLY A 319 -10.28 28.35 -23.16
C GLY A 319 -8.93 27.67 -22.91
N ALA A 320 -7.81 28.34 -23.18
CA ALA A 320 -6.49 27.81 -22.83
C ALA A 320 -6.33 27.66 -21.31
N LEU A 321 -5.53 26.67 -20.89
CA LEU A 321 -5.31 26.37 -19.49
C LEU A 321 -3.95 26.90 -19.04
N MET A 322 -3.92 27.64 -17.95
CA MET A 322 -2.69 28.08 -17.28
C MET A 322 -2.46 27.23 -16.05
N ALA A 323 -1.25 26.71 -15.86
CA ALA A 323 -0.87 25.92 -14.69
C ALA A 323 0.17 26.65 -13.84
N PHE A 324 0.11 26.41 -12.54
CA PHE A 324 1.00 26.98 -11.55
C PHE A 324 1.42 25.90 -10.56
N SER A 325 2.72 25.79 -10.34
CA SER A 325 3.27 24.97 -9.24
C SER A 325 3.06 25.65 -7.89
N GLY A 326 3.31 24.92 -6.80
CA GLY A 326 3.33 25.48 -5.45
C GLY A 326 4.42 26.52 -5.20
N ARG A 327 5.45 26.58 -6.03
CA ARG A 327 6.60 27.45 -5.83
C ARG A 327 6.20 28.92 -5.70
N TYR A 328 6.77 29.60 -4.70
CA TYR A 328 6.65 31.05 -4.59
C TYR A 328 7.44 31.75 -5.73
N VAL A 329 6.77 32.65 -6.41
CA VAL A 329 7.38 33.51 -7.43
C VAL A 329 7.17 34.97 -7.02
N PRO A 330 8.24 35.78 -6.90
CA PRO A 330 8.10 37.17 -6.54
C PRO A 330 7.09 37.88 -7.43
N PRO A 331 6.12 38.60 -6.85
CA PRO A 331 5.08 39.28 -7.61
C PRO A 331 5.62 40.37 -8.51
N THR A 332 5.14 40.44 -9.74
CA THR A 332 5.42 41.51 -10.70
C THR A 332 4.26 42.49 -10.86
N VAL A 333 3.08 42.13 -10.31
CA VAL A 333 1.86 42.93 -10.39
C VAL A 333 1.50 43.44 -9.01
N SER A 334 1.16 44.75 -8.94
CA SER A 334 0.72 45.40 -7.71
C SER A 334 -0.76 45.81 -7.80
N VAL A 335 -1.48 45.65 -6.70
CA VAL A 335 -2.86 46.11 -6.52
C VAL A 335 -2.91 46.99 -5.29
N GLY A 336 -3.29 48.25 -5.49
CA GLY A 336 -3.36 49.26 -4.44
C GLY A 336 -4.71 49.97 -4.41
N PRO A 337 -4.84 51.01 -3.55
CA PRO A 337 -6.10 51.76 -3.34
C PRO A 337 -6.70 52.35 -4.61
N ASP A 338 -5.89 52.67 -5.61
CA ASP A 338 -6.31 53.20 -6.91
C ASP A 338 -7.02 52.18 -7.81
N ILE A 339 -6.90 50.89 -7.49
CA ILE A 339 -7.50 49.76 -8.21
C ILE A 339 -8.62 49.12 -7.38
N ILE A 340 -8.49 49.13 -6.07
CA ILE A 340 -9.45 48.53 -5.12
C ILE A 340 -10.73 49.35 -5.10
N VAL A 341 -11.88 48.67 -5.18
CA VAL A 341 -13.24 49.27 -5.07
C VAL A 341 -13.87 48.89 -3.75
N ASP A 342 -13.61 47.66 -3.30
CA ASP A 342 -14.15 47.12 -2.07
C ASP A 342 -13.24 45.99 -1.57
N TYR A 343 -13.16 45.79 -0.25
CA TYR A 343 -12.35 44.73 0.33
C TYR A 343 -12.96 44.21 1.64
N SER A 344 -12.63 42.97 1.96
CA SER A 344 -12.68 42.43 3.32
C SER A 344 -11.27 42.04 3.73
N TRP A 345 -10.99 42.21 5.02
CA TRP A 345 -9.72 41.87 5.62
C TRP A 345 -9.94 41.29 7.00
N ASP A 346 -9.32 40.14 7.23
CA ASP A 346 -9.32 39.44 8.51
C ASP A 346 -7.86 39.28 8.99
N GLU A 347 -7.62 39.51 10.26
CA GLU A 347 -6.33 39.31 10.92
C GLU A 347 -6.43 38.10 11.86
N GLY A 348 -5.53 37.14 11.67
CA GLY A 348 -5.50 35.90 12.43
C GLY A 348 -6.44 34.81 11.92
N VAL A 349 -6.40 33.71 12.64
CA VAL A 349 -7.27 32.53 12.45
C VAL A 349 -8.06 32.34 13.74
N VAL A 350 -9.34 32.10 13.63
CA VAL A 350 -10.17 31.79 14.80
C VAL A 350 -9.66 30.52 15.47
N ASP A 351 -9.71 30.47 16.80
CA ASP A 351 -9.11 29.39 17.58
C ASP A 351 -9.67 27.99 17.23
N GLU A 352 -10.91 27.92 16.77
CA GLU A 352 -11.58 26.70 16.33
C GLU A 352 -10.96 26.13 15.04
N ASP A 353 -10.44 26.98 14.14
CA ASP A 353 -9.83 26.62 12.86
C ASP A 353 -8.29 26.60 12.93
N ALA A 354 -7.72 27.00 14.06
CA ALA A 354 -6.28 27.04 14.24
C ALA A 354 -5.68 25.62 14.29
N ILE A 355 -4.59 25.42 13.57
CA ILE A 355 -3.81 24.18 13.57
C ILE A 355 -2.35 24.49 13.87
N ASN A 356 -1.66 23.57 14.56
CA ASN A 356 -0.22 23.69 14.81
C ASN A 356 0.56 22.41 14.45
N GLU A 357 -0.15 21.41 13.91
CA GLU A 357 0.44 20.17 13.42
C GLU A 357 -0.23 19.72 12.12
N VAL A 358 0.56 19.16 11.22
CA VAL A 358 0.08 18.44 10.04
C VAL A 358 0.61 17.00 10.11
N ALA A 359 -0.27 16.04 10.32
CA ALA A 359 0.03 14.62 10.21
C ALA A 359 0.14 14.24 8.71
N ILE A 360 1.16 13.46 8.36
CA ILE A 360 1.56 13.25 6.97
C ILE A 360 1.50 11.78 6.63
N THR A 361 0.78 11.43 5.55
CA THR A 361 0.81 10.11 4.93
C THR A 361 1.39 10.22 3.52
N TYR A 362 2.28 9.30 3.13
CA TYR A 362 2.92 9.25 1.81
C TYR A 362 3.09 7.81 1.32
N LEU A 363 3.47 7.61 0.05
CA LEU A 363 3.70 6.28 -0.54
C LEU A 363 5.19 5.95 -0.49
N SER A 364 5.57 5.06 0.42
CA SER A 364 6.99 4.75 0.66
C SER A 364 7.51 3.62 -0.24
N ASP A 365 8.61 3.86 -0.95
CA ASP A 365 9.32 2.80 -1.69
C ASP A 365 9.81 1.67 -0.78
N GLN A 366 10.25 2.01 0.43
CA GLN A 366 10.71 1.03 1.43
C GLN A 366 9.56 0.17 1.99
N HIS A 367 8.31 0.60 1.80
CA HIS A 367 7.10 -0.11 2.18
C HIS A 367 6.29 -0.50 0.93
N ASP A 368 6.98 -0.75 -0.18
CA ASP A 368 6.38 -1.23 -1.43
C ASP A 368 5.29 -0.31 -1.99
N TYR A 369 5.47 1.01 -1.88
CA TYR A 369 4.49 2.02 -2.29
C TYR A 369 3.14 1.89 -1.58
N THR A 370 3.12 1.34 -0.37
CA THR A 370 1.96 1.43 0.53
C THR A 370 1.94 2.78 1.25
N ALA A 371 0.75 3.20 1.68
CA ALA A 371 0.57 4.42 2.44
C ALA A 371 1.11 4.24 3.87
N VAL A 372 2.05 5.07 4.26
CA VAL A 372 2.69 5.07 5.59
C VAL A 372 2.80 6.48 6.14
N ASP A 373 2.89 6.60 7.45
CA ASP A 373 2.98 7.89 8.11
C ASP A 373 4.45 8.32 8.24
N ALA A 374 4.74 9.57 7.88
CA ALA A 374 6.01 10.25 8.16
C ALA A 374 5.94 11.04 9.47
N THR A 375 7.09 11.53 9.94
CA THR A 375 7.12 12.50 11.04
C THR A 375 6.24 13.71 10.70
N ALA A 376 5.27 14.03 11.56
CA ALA A 376 4.38 15.17 11.37
C ALA A 376 5.14 16.49 11.26
N TRP A 377 4.60 17.45 10.50
CA TRP A 377 5.11 18.82 10.50
C TRP A 377 4.47 19.60 11.64
N GLN A 378 5.28 20.17 12.53
CA GLN A 378 4.83 20.86 13.73
C GLN A 378 5.38 22.28 13.80
N ASP A 379 4.53 23.19 14.27
CA ASP A 379 4.94 24.50 14.79
C ASP A 379 5.08 24.40 16.30
N VAL A 380 6.31 24.17 16.75
CA VAL A 380 6.62 23.93 18.17
C VAL A 380 6.29 25.16 19.04
N GLU A 381 6.53 26.37 18.52
CA GLU A 381 6.24 27.61 19.26
C GLU A 381 4.72 27.79 19.44
N ALA A 382 3.94 27.50 18.41
CA ALA A 382 2.47 27.54 18.50
C ALA A 382 1.90 26.42 19.40
N ILE A 383 2.52 25.23 19.43
CA ILE A 383 2.14 24.15 20.35
C ILE A 383 2.41 24.55 21.79
N ASP A 384 3.60 25.08 22.07
CA ASP A 384 3.98 25.53 23.43
C ASP A 384 3.08 26.68 23.89
N ALA A 385 2.73 27.60 23.01
CA ALA A 385 1.83 28.72 23.34
C ALA A 385 0.38 28.27 23.58
N ALA A 386 -0.12 27.30 22.80
CA ALA A 386 -1.47 26.77 22.94
C ALA A 386 -1.60 25.75 24.09
N GLY A 387 -0.50 25.09 24.47
CA GLY A 387 -0.49 24.00 25.46
C GLY A 387 -1.17 22.72 24.96
N GLU A 388 -1.51 22.64 23.67
CA GLU A 388 -2.16 21.48 23.05
C GLU A 388 -1.80 21.34 21.56
N ILE A 389 -1.89 20.12 21.04
CA ILE A 389 -1.69 19.84 19.62
C ILE A 389 -3.05 19.90 18.90
N LYS A 390 -3.16 20.80 17.93
CA LYS A 390 -4.28 20.94 17.01
C LYS A 390 -3.85 20.43 15.64
N SER A 391 -4.20 19.18 15.31
CA SER A 391 -3.68 18.47 14.14
C SER A 391 -4.69 18.39 12.99
N THR A 392 -4.18 18.53 11.77
CA THR A 392 -4.88 18.14 10.53
C THR A 392 -4.09 17.05 9.80
N SER A 393 -4.73 16.32 8.87
CA SER A 393 -4.06 15.30 8.08
C SER A 393 -3.78 15.77 6.66
N LEU A 394 -2.63 15.33 6.12
CA LEU A 394 -2.25 15.50 4.72
C LEU A 394 -1.94 14.14 4.11
N ASP A 395 -2.91 13.59 3.37
CA ASP A 395 -2.77 12.31 2.68
C ASP A 395 -2.35 12.56 1.24
N ASN A 396 -1.06 12.41 0.96
CA ASN A 396 -0.47 12.71 -0.35
C ASN A 396 -0.02 11.44 -1.07
N GLN A 397 -0.31 11.39 -2.37
CA GLN A 397 0.18 10.33 -3.26
C GLN A 397 1.55 10.71 -3.86
N VAL A 398 2.51 10.96 -2.98
CA VAL A 398 3.90 11.31 -3.32
C VAL A 398 4.86 10.22 -2.83
N PRO A 399 5.98 9.97 -3.54
CA PRO A 399 6.88 8.85 -3.24
C PRO A 399 7.89 9.13 -2.13
N SER A 400 7.90 10.32 -1.54
CA SER A 400 8.94 10.75 -0.61
C SER A 400 8.38 11.46 0.61
N HIS A 401 8.86 11.06 1.81
CA HIS A 401 8.56 11.75 3.06
C HIS A 401 9.06 13.20 3.05
N ALA A 402 10.23 13.47 2.44
CA ALA A 402 10.79 14.81 2.35
C ALA A 402 9.89 15.73 1.50
N GLN A 403 9.37 15.24 0.35
CA GLN A 403 8.39 15.97 -0.43
C GLN A 403 7.09 16.20 0.34
N ALA A 404 6.58 15.18 1.02
CA ALA A 404 5.37 15.28 1.81
C ALA A 404 5.51 16.30 2.95
N ARG A 405 6.67 16.36 3.61
CA ARG A 405 6.96 17.37 4.63
C ARG A 405 7.04 18.79 4.07
N ARG A 406 7.62 19.00 2.89
CA ARG A 406 7.60 20.31 2.21
C ARG A 406 6.18 20.77 1.91
N LEU A 407 5.30 19.85 1.50
CA LEU A 407 3.88 20.12 1.27
C LEU A 407 3.12 20.41 2.58
N ALA A 408 3.43 19.69 3.66
CA ALA A 408 2.85 19.94 4.97
C ALA A 408 3.27 21.32 5.54
N LYS A 409 4.55 21.72 5.40
CA LYS A 409 5.02 23.07 5.72
C LYS A 409 4.17 24.12 5.02
N ARG A 410 3.93 23.94 3.72
CA ARG A 410 3.10 24.86 2.92
C ARG A 410 1.66 24.89 3.38
N LEU A 411 1.07 23.73 3.65
CA LEU A 411 -0.31 23.64 4.15
C LEU A 411 -0.47 24.38 5.47
N LEU A 412 0.43 24.16 6.43
CA LEU A 412 0.38 24.83 7.73
C LEU A 412 0.51 26.35 7.56
N SER A 413 1.54 26.82 6.83
CA SER A 413 1.77 28.24 6.57
C SER A 413 0.57 28.93 5.93
N LYS A 414 -0.08 28.31 4.95
CA LYS A 414 -1.27 28.85 4.29
C LYS A 414 -2.51 28.85 5.18
N THR A 415 -2.71 27.77 5.95
CA THR A 415 -3.85 27.67 6.86
C THR A 415 -3.74 28.67 7.99
N MET A 416 -2.52 28.92 8.47
CA MET A 416 -2.25 29.84 9.56
C MET A 416 -1.83 31.23 9.09
N ALA A 417 -1.99 31.55 7.77
CA ALA A 417 -1.67 32.87 7.25
C ALA A 417 -2.38 33.98 8.05
N LEU A 418 -1.61 34.91 8.59
CA LEU A 418 -2.09 35.94 9.52
C LEU A 418 -3.10 36.88 8.86
N HIS A 419 -2.90 37.22 7.59
CA HIS A 419 -3.79 38.11 6.87
C HIS A 419 -4.47 37.39 5.72
N ARG A 420 -5.75 37.58 5.59
CA ARG A 420 -6.59 37.01 4.52
C ARG A 420 -7.79 37.89 4.23
N GLY A 421 -8.46 37.64 3.13
CA GLY A 421 -9.66 38.39 2.80
C GLY A 421 -10.08 38.30 1.34
N SER A 422 -10.87 39.26 0.92
CA SER A 422 -11.27 39.42 -0.47
C SER A 422 -11.07 40.85 -0.94
N VAL A 423 -10.81 41.00 -2.24
CA VAL A 423 -10.66 42.31 -2.88
C VAL A 423 -11.50 42.34 -4.15
N THR A 424 -12.35 43.35 -4.27
CA THR A 424 -13.06 43.69 -5.49
C THR A 424 -12.35 44.88 -6.17
N THR A 425 -12.07 44.72 -7.44
CA THR A 425 -11.31 45.72 -8.20
C THR A 425 -12.14 46.43 -9.25
N SER A 426 -11.67 47.61 -9.63
CA SER A 426 -12.09 48.28 -10.85
C SER A 426 -11.60 47.49 -12.10
N ARG A 427 -11.98 47.97 -13.31
CA ARG A 427 -11.54 47.35 -14.57
C ARG A 427 -10.01 47.22 -14.69
N ARG A 428 -9.26 48.11 -14.05
CA ARG A 428 -7.77 48.07 -14.02
C ARG A 428 -7.24 46.81 -13.30
N GLY A 429 -7.96 46.28 -12.34
CA GLY A 429 -7.54 45.07 -11.60
C GLY A 429 -7.52 43.79 -12.44
N ARG A 430 -7.93 43.84 -13.71
CA ARG A 430 -7.78 42.69 -14.63
C ARG A 430 -6.32 42.28 -14.87
N ILE A 431 -5.35 43.11 -14.47
CA ILE A 431 -3.91 42.81 -14.56
C ILE A 431 -3.52 41.58 -13.70
N VAL A 432 -4.30 41.23 -12.65
CA VAL A 432 -4.04 40.06 -11.78
C VAL A 432 -4.34 38.72 -12.46
N ARG A 433 -4.96 38.73 -13.64
CA ARG A 433 -5.23 37.50 -14.37
C ARG A 433 -3.93 36.80 -14.80
N GLY A 434 -3.85 35.51 -14.54
CA GLY A 434 -2.64 34.75 -14.82
C GLY A 434 -1.51 35.01 -13.83
N GLN A 435 -1.81 35.62 -12.70
CA GLN A 435 -0.91 35.74 -11.56
C GLN A 435 -1.38 34.86 -10.42
N ARG A 436 -0.47 34.12 -9.79
CA ARG A 436 -0.72 33.42 -8.54
C ARG A 436 -0.42 34.33 -7.35
N PHE A 437 0.69 35.08 -7.44
CA PHE A 437 1.13 36.00 -6.41
C PHE A 437 1.06 37.44 -6.94
N ILE A 438 0.66 38.37 -6.05
CA ILE A 438 0.58 39.80 -6.31
C ILE A 438 1.16 40.58 -5.12
N ASN A 439 1.62 41.79 -5.34
CA ASN A 439 1.82 42.75 -4.26
C ASN A 439 0.48 43.42 -3.96
N LEU A 440 -0.02 43.25 -2.77
CA LEU A 440 -1.30 43.80 -2.33
C LEU A 440 -1.04 44.90 -1.29
N HIS A 441 -1.66 46.08 -1.50
CA HIS A 441 -1.65 47.15 -0.55
C HIS A 441 -3.06 47.63 -0.28
N ILE A 442 -3.51 47.43 0.98
CA ILE A 442 -4.84 47.83 1.46
C ILE A 442 -4.64 48.95 2.45
N GLU A 443 -5.18 50.10 2.12
CA GLU A 443 -5.12 51.29 2.95
C GLU A 443 -6.48 51.99 2.93
N GLU A 444 -6.93 52.49 4.09
CA GLU A 444 -8.12 53.30 4.23
C GLU A 444 -7.87 54.43 5.20
N ALA A 445 -8.21 55.65 4.80
CA ALA A 445 -8.06 56.90 5.59
C ALA A 445 -6.65 57.09 6.19
N GLY A 446 -5.60 56.62 5.50
CA GLY A 446 -4.20 56.71 5.93
C GLY A 446 -3.75 55.60 6.86
N ALA A 447 -4.62 54.65 7.20
CA ALA A 447 -4.27 53.43 7.96
C ALA A 447 -4.00 52.27 6.98
N VAL A 448 -2.83 51.67 7.09
CA VAL A 448 -2.46 50.50 6.29
C VAL A 448 -2.89 49.23 7.02
N PHE A 449 -3.77 48.44 6.40
CA PHE A 449 -4.24 47.14 6.94
C PHE A 449 -3.36 45.99 6.47
N TYR A 450 -2.90 46.04 5.21
CA TYR A 450 -1.98 45.06 4.65
C TYR A 450 -1.08 45.68 3.58
N SER A 451 0.18 45.32 3.60
CA SER A 451 1.14 45.71 2.55
C SER A 451 2.18 44.60 2.38
N GLY A 452 2.09 43.81 1.30
CA GLY A 452 3.01 42.70 1.07
C GLY A 452 2.57 41.77 -0.05
N PRO A 453 3.31 40.65 -0.21
CA PRO A 453 2.95 39.62 -1.19
C PRO A 453 1.72 38.84 -0.74
N ALA A 454 0.79 38.67 -1.66
CA ALA A 454 -0.44 37.90 -1.41
C ALA A 454 -0.60 36.81 -2.46
N GLU A 455 -1.05 35.62 -2.04
CA GLU A 455 -1.43 34.51 -2.92
C GLU A 455 -2.93 34.62 -3.23
N ILE A 456 -3.28 34.62 -4.52
CA ILE A 456 -4.67 34.56 -4.96
C ILE A 456 -5.16 33.13 -4.86
N THR A 457 -6.16 32.88 -4.02
CA THR A 457 -6.75 31.54 -3.81
C THR A 457 -7.97 31.31 -4.72
N ARG A 458 -8.67 32.36 -5.09
CA ARG A 458 -9.81 32.32 -6.02
C ARG A 458 -9.92 33.63 -6.77
N LEU A 459 -10.28 33.56 -8.04
CA LEU A 459 -10.50 34.75 -8.87
C LEU A 459 -11.79 34.59 -9.67
N THR A 460 -12.63 35.61 -9.61
CA THR A 460 -13.89 35.68 -10.36
C THR A 460 -14.00 37.02 -11.10
N ARG A 461 -14.65 37.00 -12.26
CA ARG A 461 -14.95 38.24 -12.98
C ARG A 461 -16.09 38.97 -12.28
N ASN A 462 -15.89 40.23 -11.96
CA ASN A 462 -16.95 41.09 -11.42
C ASN A 462 -17.60 41.89 -12.58
N LEU A 463 -18.87 41.63 -12.83
CA LEU A 463 -19.60 42.27 -13.94
C LEU A 463 -20.03 43.71 -13.60
N SER A 464 -20.27 44.03 -12.33
CA SER A 464 -20.71 45.36 -11.90
C SER A 464 -19.58 46.39 -12.00
N THR A 465 -18.37 46.05 -11.59
CA THR A 465 -17.19 46.90 -11.66
C THR A 465 -16.45 46.78 -13.01
N GLY A 466 -16.76 45.74 -13.78
CA GLY A 466 -16.03 45.35 -14.97
C GLY A 466 -14.62 44.85 -14.67
N GLY A 467 -14.23 44.73 -13.41
CA GLY A 467 -12.97 44.21 -12.89
C GLY A 467 -12.97 42.75 -12.54
N VAL A 468 -12.32 42.38 -11.44
CA VAL A 468 -12.28 41.07 -10.84
C VAL A 468 -12.49 41.17 -9.32
N THR A 469 -13.06 40.12 -8.76
CA THR A 469 -13.05 39.90 -7.31
C THR A 469 -12.17 38.68 -7.06
N PHE A 470 -11.23 38.78 -6.13
CA PHE A 470 -10.38 37.64 -5.73
C PHE A 470 -10.31 37.51 -4.22
N THR A 471 -10.20 36.28 -3.76
CA THR A 471 -9.82 35.95 -2.39
C THR A 471 -8.33 35.75 -2.33
N TRP A 472 -7.73 36.11 -1.20
CA TRP A 472 -6.30 36.10 -1.02
C TRP A 472 -5.90 35.71 0.41
N ILE A 473 -4.67 35.22 0.53
CA ILE A 473 -3.96 35.02 1.80
C ILE A 473 -2.60 35.69 1.71
N ALA A 474 -2.05 36.14 2.84
CA ALA A 474 -0.68 36.61 2.91
C ALA A 474 0.27 35.49 2.45
N ALA A 475 1.18 35.79 1.54
CA ALA A 475 2.15 34.85 1.05
C ALA A 475 3.45 34.99 1.83
N ASP A 476 4.04 33.86 2.24
CA ASP A 476 5.36 33.82 2.84
C ASP A 476 6.42 33.71 1.71
N PRO A 477 7.29 34.72 1.51
CA PRO A 477 8.34 34.66 0.50
C PRO A 477 9.37 33.54 0.73
N ASN A 478 9.52 33.08 1.98
CA ASN A 478 10.52 32.09 2.38
C ASN A 478 9.94 30.67 2.47
N ILE A 479 8.69 30.48 2.03
CA ILE A 479 8.00 29.18 2.12
C ILE A 479 8.74 28.03 1.42
N ASP A 480 9.54 28.35 0.41
CA ASP A 480 10.33 27.38 -0.35
C ASP A 480 11.73 27.14 0.23
N GLU A 481 12.15 27.89 1.25
CA GLU A 481 13.39 27.61 1.97
C GLU A 481 13.29 26.22 2.61
N TRP A 482 14.33 25.41 2.42
CA TRP A 482 14.38 24.04 2.87
C TRP A 482 15.74 23.70 3.45
N ASN A 483 15.75 23.36 4.73
CA ASN A 483 16.93 22.81 5.41
C ASN A 483 16.69 21.33 5.73
N PRO A 484 17.25 20.40 4.95
CA PRO A 484 17.00 18.97 5.14
C PRO A 484 17.46 18.47 6.52
N ALA A 485 18.48 19.08 7.12
CA ALA A 485 19.00 18.65 8.41
C ALA A 485 17.98 18.80 9.55
N THR A 486 17.15 19.85 9.49
CA THR A 486 16.16 20.17 10.54
C THR A 486 14.72 19.93 10.11
N GLU A 487 14.42 20.01 8.82
CA GLU A 487 13.04 20.01 8.31
C GLU A 487 12.59 18.68 7.71
N GLU A 488 13.52 17.83 7.22
CA GLU A 488 13.15 16.56 6.55
C GLU A 488 12.48 15.56 7.49
N GLY A 489 12.85 15.56 8.79
CA GLY A 489 12.33 14.59 9.75
C GLY A 489 12.90 13.19 9.49
N ASN A 490 12.08 12.18 9.76
CA ASN A 490 12.42 10.78 9.53
C ASN A 490 11.34 10.13 8.64
N PRO A 491 11.72 9.20 7.74
CA PRO A 491 10.77 8.33 7.04
C PRO A 491 10.04 7.42 8.03
N ALA A 492 9.00 6.77 7.56
CA ALA A 492 8.35 5.69 8.30
C ALA A 492 9.39 4.60 8.66
N PRO A 493 9.37 4.07 9.89
CA PRO A 493 10.30 3.02 10.28
C PRO A 493 10.03 1.75 9.48
N VAL A 494 11.07 1.21 8.87
CA VAL A 494 11.03 -0.13 8.27
C VAL A 494 11.20 -1.12 9.43
N GLY A 495 10.22 -2.04 9.59
CA GLY A 495 10.36 -3.11 10.56
C GLY A 495 11.57 -3.99 10.21
N ASP A 496 12.42 -4.28 11.16
CA ASP A 496 13.45 -5.29 10.96
C ASP A 496 12.76 -6.62 10.65
N VAL A 497 13.03 -7.16 9.47
CA VAL A 497 12.68 -8.55 9.17
C VAL A 497 13.61 -9.40 10.03
N VAL A 498 13.12 -9.79 11.20
CA VAL A 498 13.84 -10.77 12.03
C VAL A 498 13.91 -12.04 11.21
N ALA A 499 15.12 -12.44 10.83
CA ALA A 499 15.33 -13.71 10.15
C ALA A 499 14.75 -14.81 11.04
N THR A 500 13.84 -15.60 10.49
CA THR A 500 13.21 -16.71 11.21
C THR A 500 14.31 -17.67 11.66
N GLU A 501 14.37 -18.01 12.94
CA GLU A 501 15.35 -18.97 13.45
C GLU A 501 15.28 -20.29 12.67
N PRO A 502 16.41 -20.88 12.30
CA PRO A 502 16.45 -22.19 11.66
C PRO A 502 15.73 -23.23 12.55
N LEU A 503 14.91 -24.08 11.93
CA LEU A 503 14.27 -25.16 12.68
C LEU A 503 15.31 -26.15 13.20
N SER A 504 15.24 -26.50 14.48
CA SER A 504 16.11 -27.51 15.08
C SER A 504 15.81 -28.89 14.48
N THR A 505 16.87 -29.68 14.23
CA THR A 505 16.69 -31.06 13.77
C THR A 505 16.17 -31.93 14.92
N PRO A 506 15.08 -32.67 14.75
CA PRO A 506 14.55 -33.52 15.81
C PRO A 506 15.49 -34.70 16.10
N THR A 507 15.42 -35.24 17.31
CA THR A 507 16.26 -36.37 17.73
C THR A 507 15.39 -37.58 18.08
N ILE A 508 15.71 -38.75 17.55
CA ILE A 508 15.05 -40.01 17.95
C ILE A 508 15.66 -40.48 19.30
N ILE A 509 14.86 -40.40 20.34
CA ILE A 509 15.19 -40.86 21.70
C ILE A 509 15.26 -42.40 21.71
N SER A 510 14.19 -43.04 21.28
CA SER A 510 14.12 -44.48 21.18
C SER A 510 13.34 -44.91 19.93
N ALA A 511 13.68 -46.09 19.44
CA ALA A 511 12.89 -46.76 18.40
C ALA A 511 12.93 -48.25 18.67
N THR A 512 11.78 -48.87 18.90
CA THR A 512 11.67 -50.29 19.32
C THR A 512 10.63 -50.98 18.46
N ALA A 513 10.89 -52.27 18.13
CA ALA A 513 9.92 -53.06 17.40
C ALA A 513 8.82 -53.58 18.36
N GLN A 514 7.58 -53.45 17.95
CA GLN A 514 6.41 -54.05 18.57
C GLN A 514 5.80 -55.07 17.63
N TYR A 515 5.46 -56.22 18.14
CA TYR A 515 5.06 -57.37 17.33
C TYR A 515 3.55 -57.63 17.46
N SER A 516 2.90 -58.02 16.36
CA SER A 516 1.47 -58.34 16.33
C SER A 516 1.25 -59.66 15.61
N ALA A 517 0.23 -60.44 16.07
CA ALA A 517 -0.22 -61.66 15.40
C ALA A 517 -1.29 -61.34 14.31
N VAL A 518 -1.29 -62.11 13.21
CA VAL A 518 -2.32 -61.99 12.16
C VAL A 518 -3.71 -62.28 12.69
N GLY A 519 -4.69 -61.47 12.33
CA GLY A 519 -6.11 -61.65 12.63
C GLY A 519 -6.66 -60.75 13.74
N GLN A 520 -5.82 -59.96 14.39
CA GLN A 520 -6.25 -58.87 15.27
C GLN A 520 -6.08 -57.54 14.54
N THR A 521 -7.17 -57.00 14.01
CA THR A 521 -7.27 -55.60 13.67
C THR A 521 -7.47 -54.85 14.98
N PRO A 522 -6.53 -54.03 15.43
CA PRO A 522 -6.77 -53.17 16.59
C PRO A 522 -7.87 -52.16 16.21
N GLU A 523 -8.99 -52.15 16.90
CA GLU A 523 -9.78 -50.93 17.02
C GLU A 523 -9.02 -50.01 17.98
N GLY A 524 -8.18 -49.11 17.41
CA GLY A 524 -7.33 -48.22 18.17
C GLY A 524 -5.84 -48.33 17.79
N ASP A 525 -5.09 -47.25 18.02
CA ASP A 525 -3.65 -47.15 17.73
C ASP A 525 -2.72 -47.95 18.67
N GLU A 526 -3.26 -48.79 19.58
CA GLU A 526 -2.45 -49.58 20.50
C GLU A 526 -2.08 -50.94 19.88
N PRO A 527 -0.79 -51.33 19.93
CA PRO A 527 -0.32 -52.63 19.49
C PRO A 527 -0.81 -53.69 20.48
N VAL A 528 -1.42 -54.76 19.96
CA VAL A 528 -1.78 -55.92 20.76
C VAL A 528 -0.62 -56.92 20.71
N ASP A 529 0.03 -57.15 21.86
CA ASP A 529 1.09 -58.15 21.97
C ASP A 529 0.55 -59.55 21.63
N PRO A 530 1.31 -60.36 20.87
CA PRO A 530 0.92 -61.74 20.59
C PRO A 530 0.72 -62.51 21.89
N SER A 531 -0.37 -63.25 22.01
CA SER A 531 -0.58 -64.16 23.15
C SER A 531 0.54 -65.20 23.21
N PRO A 532 0.90 -65.71 24.42
CA PRO A 532 1.94 -66.72 24.55
C PRO A 532 1.67 -67.92 23.63
N GLY A 533 2.61 -68.22 22.74
CA GLY A 533 2.52 -69.31 21.77
C GLY A 533 2.01 -68.92 20.37
N GLN A 534 1.69 -67.68 20.13
CA GLN A 534 1.38 -67.16 18.79
C GLN A 534 2.64 -66.59 18.12
N THR A 535 2.85 -66.91 16.85
CA THR A 535 3.94 -66.37 16.07
C THR A 535 3.59 -64.98 15.54
N ALA A 536 4.40 -63.98 15.79
CA ALA A 536 4.26 -62.64 15.23
C ALA A 536 4.30 -62.71 13.70
N THR A 537 3.41 -62.04 13.05
CA THR A 537 3.31 -62.02 11.58
C THR A 537 3.66 -60.64 10.98
N GLY A 538 3.81 -59.63 11.83
CA GLY A 538 4.25 -58.29 11.45
C GLY A 538 4.83 -57.56 12.64
N ALA A 539 5.62 -56.53 12.39
CA ALA A 539 6.12 -55.62 13.39
C ALA A 539 5.75 -54.18 13.03
N ARG A 540 5.54 -53.34 14.03
CA ARG A 540 5.52 -51.87 13.91
C ARG A 540 6.67 -51.33 14.74
N ILE A 541 7.15 -50.16 14.38
CA ILE A 541 8.21 -49.51 15.15
C ILE A 541 7.60 -48.36 15.94
N LEU A 542 7.68 -48.44 17.26
CA LEU A 542 7.38 -47.37 18.18
C LEU A 542 8.58 -46.41 18.19
N ILE A 543 8.38 -45.18 17.73
CA ILE A 543 9.39 -44.14 17.69
C ILE A 543 9.04 -43.13 18.76
N ALA A 544 9.98 -42.88 19.69
CA ALA A 544 9.92 -41.73 20.57
C ALA A 544 10.98 -40.70 20.11
N ALA A 545 10.57 -39.47 19.91
CA ALA A 545 11.43 -38.40 19.42
C ALA A 545 11.28 -37.16 20.30
N SER A 546 12.30 -36.30 20.29
CA SER A 546 12.22 -34.96 20.86
C SER A 546 12.36 -33.90 19.77
N GLY A 547 11.64 -32.81 19.94
CA GLY A 547 11.60 -31.67 19.03
C GLY A 547 11.34 -30.36 19.77
N PRO A 548 10.91 -29.32 19.09
CA PRO A 548 10.64 -28.04 19.70
C PRO A 548 9.38 -28.08 20.57
N ASP A 549 9.39 -27.29 21.64
CA ASP A 549 8.22 -27.05 22.47
C ASP A 549 7.32 -25.98 21.82
N ARG A 550 6.50 -26.40 20.83
CA ARG A 550 5.62 -25.55 20.03
C ARG A 550 4.28 -26.26 19.80
N ALA A 551 3.22 -25.49 19.81
CA ALA A 551 1.86 -25.99 19.59
C ALA A 551 1.47 -26.19 18.11
N ASP A 552 2.28 -25.65 17.18
CA ASP A 552 2.01 -25.64 15.73
C ASP A 552 2.85 -26.67 14.95
N VAL A 553 3.22 -27.77 15.60
CA VAL A 553 4.08 -28.82 15.04
C VAL A 553 3.24 -29.94 14.47
N THR A 554 3.53 -30.34 13.22
CA THR A 554 3.02 -31.58 12.62
C THR A 554 4.21 -32.51 12.37
N TRP A 555 4.14 -33.73 12.88
CA TRP A 555 5.23 -34.68 12.82
C TRP A 555 5.16 -35.57 11.58
N PHE A 556 6.35 -35.95 11.07
CA PHE A 556 6.56 -36.90 9.97
C PHE A 556 7.55 -37.97 10.40
N ALA A 557 7.27 -39.21 10.05
CA ALA A 557 8.24 -40.29 10.13
C ALA A 557 8.41 -40.95 8.78
N ARG A 558 9.62 -41.40 8.51
CA ARG A 558 9.90 -42.22 7.35
C ARG A 558 10.74 -43.44 7.74
N TRP A 559 10.50 -44.55 7.06
CA TRP A 559 11.20 -45.79 7.29
C TRP A 559 11.48 -46.53 6.00
N ARG A 560 12.54 -47.34 6.00
CA ARG A 560 12.89 -48.20 4.87
C ARG A 560 13.60 -49.46 5.34
N VAL A 561 13.50 -50.52 4.52
CA VAL A 561 14.23 -51.78 4.75
C VAL A 561 15.71 -51.57 4.31
N GLY A 562 16.63 -51.86 5.20
CA GLY A 562 18.06 -51.73 4.95
C GLY A 562 18.50 -50.26 4.68
N THR A 563 19.63 -50.08 4.03
CA THR A 563 20.21 -48.76 3.77
C THR A 563 19.87 -48.18 2.40
N SER A 564 19.37 -48.96 1.46
CA SER A 564 19.17 -48.59 0.06
C SER A 564 17.71 -48.73 -0.44
N GLY A 565 16.77 -49.19 0.40
CA GLY A 565 15.34 -49.27 0.05
C GLY A 565 14.69 -47.90 -0.09
N SER A 566 13.54 -47.87 -0.81
CA SER A 566 12.69 -46.70 -0.88
C SER A 566 12.16 -46.29 0.49
N TRP A 567 12.05 -45.03 0.76
CA TRP A 567 11.44 -44.53 1.99
C TRP A 567 9.94 -44.61 1.91
N ASN A 568 9.30 -45.20 2.91
CA ASN A 568 7.89 -45.04 3.24
C ASN A 568 7.78 -43.86 4.20
N GLU A 569 6.84 -42.97 3.99
CA GLU A 569 6.67 -41.75 4.79
C GLU A 569 5.22 -41.60 5.23
N ARG A 570 5.01 -41.21 6.49
CA ARG A 570 3.69 -40.96 7.06
C ARG A 570 3.71 -39.64 7.86
N GLU A 571 2.62 -38.90 7.74
CA GLU A 571 2.29 -37.73 8.55
C GLU A 571 1.52 -38.16 9.80
N TYR A 572 1.81 -37.56 10.93
CA TYR A 572 1.17 -37.81 12.23
C TYR A 572 0.58 -36.49 12.74
N ALA A 573 -0.51 -36.05 12.10
CA ALA A 573 -1.19 -34.79 12.43
C ALA A 573 -1.79 -34.78 13.85
N ASP A 574 -2.14 -35.95 14.37
CA ASP A 574 -2.77 -36.12 15.70
C ASP A 574 -1.73 -36.33 16.82
N ALA A 575 -0.43 -36.31 16.52
CA ALA A 575 0.59 -36.41 17.55
C ALA A 575 0.62 -35.16 18.40
N ASP A 576 0.56 -35.27 19.71
CA ASP A 576 0.61 -34.16 20.63
C ASP A 576 1.88 -33.33 20.40
N PRO A 577 1.75 -32.00 20.20
CA PRO A 577 2.90 -31.12 20.07
C PRO A 577 3.62 -31.02 21.42
N GLY A 578 4.94 -30.92 21.37
CA GLY A 578 5.73 -30.75 22.58
C GLY A 578 7.17 -31.27 22.43
N PRO A 579 7.97 -31.16 23.49
CA PRO A 579 9.36 -31.56 23.48
C PRO A 579 9.58 -33.08 23.35
N GLY A 580 8.55 -33.88 23.57
CA GLY A 580 8.57 -35.35 23.43
C GLY A 580 7.31 -35.85 22.74
N VAL A 581 7.48 -36.71 21.74
CA VAL A 581 6.40 -37.33 20.99
C VAL A 581 6.67 -38.81 20.78
N SER A 582 5.62 -39.62 20.76
CA SER A 582 5.69 -41.03 20.44
C SER A 582 4.62 -41.41 19.41
N PHE A 583 5.01 -42.16 18.38
CA PHE A 583 4.11 -42.63 17.34
C PHE A 583 4.56 -43.96 16.73
N LEU A 584 3.65 -44.68 16.11
CA LEU A 584 3.87 -45.99 15.52
C LEU A 584 3.94 -45.92 14.00
N THR A 585 4.90 -46.64 13.39
CA THR A 585 4.93 -46.83 11.94
C THR A 585 3.78 -47.75 11.48
N GLU A 586 3.57 -47.85 10.18
CA GLU A 586 2.86 -48.94 9.58
C GLU A 586 3.61 -50.28 9.75
N PHE A 587 2.97 -51.40 9.36
CA PHE A 587 3.60 -52.70 9.44
C PHE A 587 4.86 -52.79 8.59
N VAL A 588 5.93 -53.32 9.18
CA VAL A 588 7.23 -53.55 8.55
C VAL A 588 7.54 -55.04 8.53
N PRO A 589 8.38 -55.54 7.59
CA PRO A 589 8.77 -56.94 7.53
C PRO A 589 9.49 -57.37 8.80
N LEU A 590 9.27 -58.64 9.19
CA LEU A 590 10.00 -59.31 10.27
C LEU A 590 11.41 -59.69 9.87
N ALA A 591 12.26 -59.94 10.84
CA ALA A 591 13.68 -60.38 10.68
C ALA A 591 14.50 -59.51 9.74
N THR A 592 14.23 -58.19 9.76
CA THR A 592 14.90 -57.22 8.90
C THR A 592 15.44 -56.02 9.72
N ASN A 593 16.44 -55.34 9.18
CA ASN A 593 16.87 -54.05 9.72
C ASN A 593 16.07 -52.94 9.06
N ILE A 594 15.36 -52.15 9.86
CA ILE A 594 14.56 -51.01 9.40
C ILE A 594 15.25 -49.73 9.84
N ASN A 595 15.56 -48.86 8.89
CA ASN A 595 16.05 -47.50 9.15
C ASN A 595 14.87 -46.57 9.33
N VAL A 596 14.84 -45.77 10.40
CA VAL A 596 13.79 -44.79 10.70
C VAL A 596 14.40 -43.39 10.85
N GLN A 597 13.68 -42.37 10.40
CA GLN A 597 13.99 -40.96 10.58
C GLN A 597 12.70 -40.20 10.87
N VAL A 598 12.80 -39.10 11.59
CA VAL A 598 11.69 -38.19 11.91
C VAL A 598 12.00 -36.78 11.48
N SER A 599 10.96 -36.03 11.18
CA SER A 599 10.99 -34.62 10.84
C SER A 599 9.70 -33.98 11.34
N TYR A 600 9.62 -32.67 11.38
CA TYR A 600 8.39 -31.96 11.69
C TYR A 600 8.24 -30.71 10.80
N SER A 601 7.02 -30.30 10.54
CA SER A 601 6.70 -28.99 10.01
C SER A 601 6.10 -28.11 11.10
N VAL A 602 6.18 -26.79 10.90
CA VAL A 602 5.57 -25.77 11.76
C VAL A 602 4.48 -25.03 11.00
N GLY A 603 3.62 -24.30 11.72
CA GLY A 603 2.44 -23.66 11.14
C GLY A 603 2.69 -22.69 9.98
N ASP A 604 3.91 -22.17 9.83
CA ASP A 604 4.34 -21.36 8.69
C ASP A 604 4.77 -22.17 7.45
N GLY A 605 4.63 -23.51 7.50
CA GLY A 605 4.93 -24.41 6.40
C GLY A 605 6.39 -24.83 6.27
N ARG A 606 7.30 -24.33 7.12
CA ARG A 606 8.70 -24.77 7.11
C ARG A 606 8.83 -26.21 7.63
N LEU A 607 9.72 -26.98 6.99
CA LEU A 607 10.03 -28.37 7.36
C LEU A 607 11.43 -28.43 7.99
N SER A 608 11.56 -29.15 9.11
CA SER A 608 12.88 -29.41 9.72
C SER A 608 13.71 -30.34 8.86
N ALA A 609 15.01 -30.35 9.06
CA ALA A 609 15.85 -31.43 8.54
C ALA A 609 15.43 -32.77 9.15
N TRP A 610 15.60 -33.86 8.38
CA TRP A 610 15.39 -35.21 8.90
C TRP A 610 16.43 -35.56 9.97
N SER A 611 15.97 -36.23 11.04
CA SER A 611 16.85 -36.71 12.11
C SER A 611 17.93 -37.64 11.58
N ALA A 612 18.98 -37.86 12.39
CA ALA A 612 19.89 -38.95 12.14
C ALA A 612 19.12 -40.29 12.06
N SER A 613 19.52 -41.16 11.13
CA SER A 613 18.86 -42.47 10.94
C SER A 613 19.14 -43.39 12.13
N LYS A 614 18.08 -44.04 12.66
CA LYS A 614 18.19 -45.05 13.68
C LYS A 614 17.77 -46.41 13.09
N VAL A 615 18.57 -47.43 13.35
CA VAL A 615 18.33 -48.80 12.87
C VAL A 615 17.60 -49.61 13.95
N VAL A 616 16.51 -50.25 13.59
CA VAL A 616 15.73 -51.14 14.43
C VAL A 616 15.70 -52.53 13.80
N ASN A 617 16.15 -53.55 14.51
CA ASN A 617 16.04 -54.93 14.07
C ASN A 617 14.66 -55.49 14.49
N THR A 618 13.96 -56.10 13.54
CA THR A 618 12.60 -56.67 13.73
C THR A 618 12.64 -58.19 13.91
N THR A 619 13.75 -58.79 14.32
CA THR A 619 13.80 -60.17 14.68
C THR A 619 13.11 -60.36 16.03
N ASN A 620 12.02 -61.14 16.04
CA ASN A 620 11.37 -61.52 17.28
C ASN A 620 12.26 -62.56 17.97
N ALA A 621 12.69 -62.29 19.20
CA ALA A 621 13.59 -63.19 19.99
C ALA A 621 12.79 -64.33 20.58
#